data_90022652f0c8b5eac08ac5c3c38fa826
#
_entry.id   90022652f0c8b5eac08ac5c3c38fa826
#
_cell.length_a   1.000
_cell.length_b   1.000
_cell.length_c   1.000
_cell.angle_alpha   90.00
_cell.angle_beta   90.00
_cell.angle_gamma   90.00
#
_symmetry.space_group_name_H-M   'P 1'
#
loop_
_entity.id
_entity.type
_entity.pdbx_description
1 polymer ?
#
loop_
_entity_poly.entity_id
_entity_poly.type
_entity_poly.pdbx_seq_one_letter_code
_entity_poly.pdbx_strand_id
1 'polypeptide(L)'
;MARGRIGLDVGSTAVRAAEVSGGDNPVVVRAAQVPLPVGAVENGEVRDSAAVTEALHELWQRGGFKSRQVWLGVGNQRVVVREIALPWMPEKELKESLGLQVQEFIPMSADEAVLDYDLLGEFEHEGRRMLRLLLVAAQRAMVDQLVEAVLAAKLEPMGLDLVPLALVRAIGSGDAGMDLEGQGDEAVIDIGSHVTNIVVHDRGTTRFVRILPSGGRDITLAIARSSGVTDEVAESLKRGEPVEGAPDLEQTRAAALQRASQFVDEIRSSLEFYSAQNQGARIARLLISGGGSKLDGLLELVQKKIPAEVERGAVFQRIPSQLALSDEALAEAEPVLAVAAGLAISGRTS
;
A
#
# COMPACT_ATOMS: atom_id res chain seq x y z
N MET A 1 -15.11 11.03 -23.98
CA MET A 1 -13.94 10.53 -23.26
C MET A 1 -14.38 10.22 -21.82
N ALA A 2 -14.14 9.03 -21.32
CA ALA A 2 -14.42 8.71 -19.93
C ALA A 2 -13.61 9.66 -19.02
N ARG A 3 -14.26 10.21 -17.99
CA ARG A 3 -13.61 11.13 -17.04
C ARG A 3 -12.47 10.40 -16.35
N GLY A 4 -11.28 11.00 -16.29
CA GLY A 4 -10.16 10.49 -15.48
C GLY A 4 -10.54 10.45 -14.00
N ARG A 5 -9.94 9.53 -13.26
CA ARG A 5 -10.10 9.40 -11.81
C ARG A 5 -8.81 9.84 -11.10
N ILE A 6 -8.96 10.37 -9.90
CA ILE A 6 -7.81 10.78 -9.08
C ILE A 6 -7.74 9.87 -7.85
N GLY A 7 -6.64 9.14 -7.72
CA GLY A 7 -6.29 8.44 -6.50
C GLY A 7 -5.45 9.33 -5.60
N LEU A 8 -5.77 9.35 -4.32
CA LEU A 8 -5.11 10.14 -3.29
C LEU A 8 -4.52 9.23 -2.21
N ASP A 9 -3.21 9.26 -2.10
CA ASP A 9 -2.43 8.60 -1.07
C ASP A 9 -1.98 9.63 -0.01
N VAL A 10 -2.40 9.43 1.24
CA VAL A 10 -1.99 10.23 2.40
C VAL A 10 -0.98 9.41 3.20
N GLY A 11 0.28 9.51 2.78
CA GLY A 11 1.39 8.78 3.42
C GLY A 11 2.01 9.56 4.58
N SER A 12 2.91 8.92 5.33
CA SER A 12 3.53 9.52 6.52
C SER A 12 4.55 10.63 6.21
N THR A 13 5.09 10.68 5.01
CA THR A 13 6.12 11.68 4.62
C THR A 13 5.65 12.65 3.56
N ALA A 14 4.59 12.33 2.85
CA ALA A 14 4.04 13.16 1.79
C ALA A 14 2.60 12.75 1.46
N VAL A 15 1.82 13.70 0.95
CA VAL A 15 0.58 13.42 0.23
C VAL A 15 0.88 13.30 -1.25
N ARG A 16 0.25 12.34 -1.94
CA ARG A 16 0.45 12.08 -3.37
C ARG A 16 -0.89 11.90 -4.06
N ALA A 17 -0.99 12.41 -5.27
CA ALA A 17 -2.14 12.16 -6.12
C ALA A 17 -1.71 11.80 -7.53
N ALA A 18 -2.46 10.88 -8.15
CA ALA A 18 -2.31 10.53 -9.55
C ALA A 18 -3.68 10.59 -10.24
N GLU A 19 -3.77 11.28 -11.37
CA GLU A 19 -4.93 11.27 -12.26
C GLU A 19 -4.67 10.28 -13.38
N VAL A 20 -5.54 9.27 -13.47
CA VAL A 20 -5.48 8.24 -14.50
C VAL A 20 -6.66 8.42 -15.43
N SER A 21 -6.42 8.39 -16.75
CA SER A 21 -7.48 8.50 -17.75
C SER A 21 -8.45 7.32 -17.65
N GLY A 22 -9.72 7.58 -17.95
CA GLY A 22 -10.71 6.49 -18.04
C GLY A 22 -10.63 5.75 -19.39
N GLY A 23 -11.22 4.55 -19.44
CA GLY A 23 -11.29 3.68 -20.62
C GLY A 23 -10.44 2.43 -20.48
N ASP A 24 -10.38 1.63 -21.54
CA ASP A 24 -9.74 0.31 -21.55
C ASP A 24 -8.20 0.36 -21.48
N ASN A 25 -7.62 1.51 -21.85
CA ASN A 25 -6.18 1.74 -21.78
C ASN A 25 -5.90 2.92 -20.83
N PRO A 26 -5.88 2.70 -19.52
CA PRO A 26 -5.62 3.76 -18.55
C PRO A 26 -4.20 4.30 -18.70
N VAL A 27 -4.04 5.62 -18.54
CA VAL A 27 -2.76 6.32 -18.64
C VAL A 27 -2.66 7.32 -17.49
N VAL A 28 -1.51 7.42 -16.84
CA VAL A 28 -1.22 8.46 -15.85
C VAL A 28 -1.03 9.78 -16.58
N VAL A 29 -1.99 10.70 -16.43
CA VAL A 29 -1.99 12.00 -17.13
C VAL A 29 -1.49 13.16 -16.28
N ARG A 30 -1.59 13.05 -14.94
CA ARG A 30 -1.07 13.98 -13.95
C ARG A 30 -0.65 13.24 -12.71
N ALA A 31 0.41 13.69 -12.09
CA ALA A 31 0.80 13.27 -10.75
C ALA A 31 1.47 14.43 -10.02
N ALA A 32 1.31 14.48 -8.71
CA ALA A 32 1.99 15.43 -7.85
C ALA A 32 2.21 14.84 -6.47
N GLN A 33 3.22 15.37 -5.78
CA GLN A 33 3.44 15.07 -4.37
C GLN A 33 3.83 16.35 -3.62
N VAL A 34 3.42 16.42 -2.34
CA VAL A 34 3.77 17.48 -1.40
C VAL A 34 4.25 16.84 -0.11
N PRO A 35 5.44 17.22 0.41
CA PRO A 35 5.92 16.72 1.69
C PRO A 35 4.97 17.06 2.84
N LEU A 36 4.94 16.21 3.85
CA LEU A 36 4.26 16.46 5.12
C LEU A 36 5.29 16.75 6.22
N PRO A 37 4.94 17.62 7.17
CA PRO A 37 5.69 17.75 8.41
C PRO A 37 5.80 16.41 9.15
N VAL A 38 6.93 16.20 9.82
CA VAL A 38 7.13 15.00 10.66
C VAL A 38 6.03 14.96 11.75
N GLY A 39 5.39 13.80 11.88
CA GLY A 39 4.31 13.61 12.85
C GLY A 39 2.91 13.98 12.36
N ALA A 40 2.75 14.62 11.19
CA ALA A 40 1.43 14.95 10.65
C ALA A 40 0.59 13.70 10.34
N VAL A 41 1.26 12.64 9.86
CA VAL A 41 0.69 11.30 9.70
C VAL A 41 1.65 10.29 10.31
N GLU A 42 1.20 9.56 11.31
CA GLU A 42 1.98 8.52 11.98
C GLU A 42 1.29 7.15 11.89
N ASN A 43 2.05 6.14 11.53
CA ASN A 43 1.54 4.77 11.36
C ASN A 43 0.30 4.70 10.44
N GLY A 44 0.22 5.58 9.44
CA GLY A 44 -0.91 5.68 8.51
C GLY A 44 -2.18 6.30 9.10
N GLU A 45 -2.07 7.02 10.23
CA GLU A 45 -3.17 7.76 10.87
C GLU A 45 -2.87 9.26 10.83
N VAL A 46 -3.84 10.06 10.43
CA VAL A 46 -3.77 11.52 10.48
C VAL A 46 -3.69 11.98 11.94
N ARG A 47 -2.62 12.70 12.32
CA ARG A 47 -2.43 13.26 13.67
C ARG A 47 -2.59 14.77 13.66
N ASP A 48 -2.18 15.43 12.59
CA ASP A 48 -2.36 16.87 12.37
C ASP A 48 -3.20 17.08 11.11
N SER A 49 -4.50 17.18 11.31
CA SER A 49 -5.46 17.42 10.22
C SER A 49 -5.22 18.74 9.50
N ALA A 50 -4.74 19.78 10.21
CA ALA A 50 -4.48 21.08 9.61
C ALA A 50 -3.29 21.01 8.63
N ALA A 51 -2.19 20.39 9.04
CA ALA A 51 -1.01 20.19 8.19
C ALA A 51 -1.35 19.34 6.94
N VAL A 52 -2.15 18.28 7.12
CA VAL A 52 -2.60 17.45 5.99
C VAL A 52 -3.49 18.26 5.04
N THR A 53 -4.44 19.04 5.57
CA THR A 53 -5.33 19.90 4.78
C THR A 53 -4.55 20.92 3.96
N GLU A 54 -3.54 21.57 4.54
CA GLU A 54 -2.68 22.54 3.86
C GLU A 54 -1.88 21.86 2.74
N ALA A 55 -1.26 20.72 3.02
CA ALA A 55 -0.53 19.93 2.03
C ALA A 55 -1.43 19.48 0.86
N LEU A 56 -2.69 19.12 1.13
CA LEU A 56 -3.67 18.79 0.09
C LEU A 56 -4.05 20.00 -0.78
N HIS A 57 -4.18 21.19 -0.21
CA HIS A 57 -4.39 22.41 -0.98
C HIS A 57 -3.21 22.67 -1.92
N GLU A 58 -1.99 22.58 -1.41
CA GLU A 58 -0.78 22.75 -2.20
C GLU A 58 -0.65 21.68 -3.30
N LEU A 59 -0.99 20.42 -2.97
CA LEU A 59 -0.98 19.30 -3.92
C LEU A 59 -1.87 19.58 -5.14
N TRP A 60 -3.08 20.12 -4.91
CA TRP A 60 -4.00 20.47 -5.98
C TRP A 60 -3.50 21.63 -6.84
N GLN A 61 -2.87 22.62 -6.24
CA GLN A 61 -2.26 23.74 -6.95
C GLN A 61 -1.08 23.28 -7.82
N ARG A 62 -0.15 22.51 -7.25
CA ARG A 62 1.03 22.01 -7.96
C ARG A 62 0.68 21.01 -9.07
N GLY A 63 -0.26 20.10 -8.80
CA GLY A 63 -0.65 19.05 -9.72
C GLY A 63 -1.56 19.50 -10.86
N GLY A 64 -2.17 20.69 -10.73
CA GLY A 64 -3.11 21.22 -11.75
C GLY A 64 -4.34 20.33 -11.94
N PHE A 65 -4.74 19.59 -10.90
CA PHE A 65 -5.93 18.73 -10.93
C PHE A 65 -7.19 19.57 -11.07
N LYS A 66 -8.05 19.20 -12.02
CA LYS A 66 -9.30 19.93 -12.28
C LYS A 66 -10.50 19.37 -11.50
N SER A 67 -10.51 18.06 -11.28
CA SER A 67 -11.54 17.41 -10.46
C SER A 67 -11.23 17.57 -8.99
N ARG A 68 -12.27 17.63 -8.17
CA ARG A 68 -12.17 17.52 -6.69
C ARG A 68 -12.51 16.13 -6.19
N GLN A 69 -13.01 15.27 -7.07
CA GLN A 69 -13.39 13.89 -6.75
C GLN A 69 -12.15 13.03 -6.62
N VAL A 70 -12.03 12.33 -5.47
CA VAL A 70 -10.85 11.55 -5.12
C VAL A 70 -11.22 10.17 -4.57
N TRP A 71 -10.38 9.19 -4.86
CA TRP A 71 -10.42 7.85 -4.28
C TRP A 71 -9.32 7.76 -3.24
N LEU A 72 -9.68 7.41 -1.99
CA LEU A 72 -8.77 7.37 -0.85
C LEU A 72 -8.25 5.97 -0.60
N GLY A 73 -7.03 5.86 -0.10
CA GLY A 73 -6.43 4.61 0.34
C GLY A 73 -6.27 4.54 1.85
N VAL A 74 -6.54 3.35 2.43
CA VAL A 74 -6.19 3.02 3.81
C VAL A 74 -5.35 1.74 3.84
N GLY A 75 -4.30 1.74 4.66
CA GLY A 75 -3.40 0.61 4.80
C GLY A 75 -2.53 0.80 6.04
N ASN A 76 -3.08 0.51 7.23
CA ASN A 76 -2.38 0.59 8.50
C ASN A 76 -2.87 -0.51 9.46
N GLN A 77 -2.31 -0.57 10.67
CA GLN A 77 -2.62 -1.60 11.67
C GLN A 77 -4.06 -1.59 12.19
N ARG A 78 -4.83 -0.50 11.94
CA ARG A 78 -6.23 -0.39 12.29
C ARG A 78 -7.15 -1.01 11.23
N VAL A 79 -6.55 -1.61 10.21
CA VAL A 79 -7.24 -2.34 9.14
C VAL A 79 -6.97 -3.82 9.33
N VAL A 80 -8.05 -4.60 9.38
CA VAL A 80 -8.02 -6.06 9.42
C VAL A 80 -8.52 -6.58 8.08
N VAL A 81 -7.74 -7.46 7.47
CA VAL A 81 -8.14 -8.18 6.26
C VAL A 81 -8.01 -9.66 6.53
N ARG A 82 -9.10 -10.40 6.38
CA ARG A 82 -9.14 -11.84 6.67
C ARG A 82 -10.00 -12.59 5.67
N GLU A 83 -9.54 -13.74 5.25
CA GLU A 83 -10.40 -14.73 4.61
C GLU A 83 -11.24 -15.41 5.69
N ILE A 84 -12.55 -15.41 5.52
CA ILE A 84 -13.52 -16.04 6.42
C ILE A 84 -14.50 -16.91 5.63
N ALA A 85 -15.11 -17.86 6.32
CA ALA A 85 -16.17 -18.69 5.80
C ALA A 85 -17.47 -18.42 6.56
N LEU A 86 -18.55 -18.10 5.85
CA LEU A 86 -19.88 -17.93 6.43
C LEU A 86 -20.87 -18.94 5.79
N PRO A 87 -21.95 -19.33 6.50
CA PRO A 87 -23.03 -20.08 5.87
C PRO A 87 -23.55 -19.34 4.64
N TRP A 88 -23.90 -20.07 3.59
CA TRP A 88 -24.47 -19.47 2.40
C TRP A 88 -25.77 -18.73 2.72
N MET A 89 -25.88 -17.51 2.25
CA MET A 89 -27.07 -16.67 2.32
C MET A 89 -27.14 -15.74 1.09
N PRO A 90 -28.31 -15.20 0.75
CA PRO A 90 -28.42 -14.19 -0.30
C PRO A 90 -27.60 -12.95 -0.01
N GLU A 91 -27.05 -12.31 -1.04
CA GLU A 91 -26.19 -11.12 -0.90
C GLU A 91 -26.82 -9.99 -0.08
N LYS A 92 -28.14 -9.77 -0.24
CA LYS A 92 -28.87 -8.76 0.53
C LYS A 92 -28.84 -9.07 2.03
N GLU A 93 -29.09 -10.33 2.39
CA GLU A 93 -29.08 -10.80 3.79
C GLU A 93 -27.66 -10.71 4.37
N LEU A 94 -26.65 -11.07 3.58
CA LEU A 94 -25.25 -10.95 3.96
C LEU A 94 -24.90 -9.49 4.29
N LYS A 95 -25.25 -8.54 3.41
CA LYS A 95 -24.99 -7.10 3.64
C LYS A 95 -25.69 -6.59 4.90
N GLU A 96 -26.95 -6.97 5.12
CA GLU A 96 -27.74 -6.53 6.28
C GLU A 96 -27.25 -7.15 7.61
N SER A 97 -26.73 -8.36 7.58
CA SER A 97 -26.28 -9.09 8.77
C SER A 97 -24.75 -9.09 8.98
N LEU A 98 -23.98 -8.49 8.07
CA LEU A 98 -22.51 -8.58 8.05
C LEU A 98 -21.89 -8.26 9.42
N GLY A 99 -22.27 -7.13 10.03
CA GLY A 99 -21.73 -6.71 11.33
C GLY A 99 -21.93 -7.74 12.45
N LEU A 100 -23.08 -8.45 12.44
CA LEU A 100 -23.36 -9.52 13.40
C LEU A 100 -22.53 -10.77 13.09
N GLN A 101 -22.45 -11.15 11.81
CA GLN A 101 -21.76 -12.37 11.36
C GLN A 101 -20.25 -12.30 11.57
N VAL A 102 -19.66 -11.10 11.51
CA VAL A 102 -18.18 -10.94 11.53
C VAL A 102 -17.62 -10.55 12.89
N GLN A 103 -18.45 -10.39 13.91
CA GLN A 103 -18.03 -9.91 15.24
C GLN A 103 -16.91 -10.75 15.87
N GLU A 104 -16.91 -12.06 15.67
CA GLU A 104 -15.84 -12.95 16.18
C GLU A 104 -14.55 -12.92 15.37
N PHE A 105 -14.57 -12.35 14.15
CA PHE A 105 -13.42 -12.30 13.25
C PHE A 105 -12.65 -10.99 13.33
N ILE A 106 -13.19 -9.97 13.99
CA ILE A 106 -12.57 -8.65 14.10
C ILE A 106 -12.25 -8.30 15.56
N PRO A 107 -11.12 -7.59 15.82
CA PRO A 107 -10.68 -7.25 17.19
C PRO A 107 -11.34 -5.97 17.74
N MET A 108 -12.42 -5.50 17.12
CA MET A 108 -13.16 -4.29 17.49
C MET A 108 -14.66 -4.56 17.36
N SER A 109 -15.51 -3.71 17.94
CA SER A 109 -16.95 -3.84 17.74
C SER A 109 -17.33 -3.48 16.29
N ALA A 110 -18.38 -4.13 15.75
CA ALA A 110 -18.85 -3.84 14.41
C ALA A 110 -19.31 -2.37 14.26
N ASP A 111 -19.82 -1.75 15.33
CA ASP A 111 -20.24 -0.35 15.34
C ASP A 111 -19.04 0.64 15.23
N GLU A 112 -17.86 0.23 15.70
CA GLU A 112 -16.62 0.98 15.60
C GLU A 112 -15.84 0.69 14.32
N ALA A 113 -16.34 -0.23 13.48
CA ALA A 113 -15.74 -0.61 12.22
C ALA A 113 -16.45 -0.01 11.00
N VAL A 114 -15.70 0.27 9.96
CA VAL A 114 -16.17 0.36 8.59
C VAL A 114 -15.91 -1.03 7.99
N LEU A 115 -16.99 -1.72 7.60
CA LEU A 115 -16.93 -3.10 7.13
C LEU A 115 -17.20 -3.15 5.62
N ASP A 116 -16.46 -4.01 4.95
CA ASP A 116 -16.69 -4.39 3.55
C ASP A 116 -16.20 -5.82 3.32
N TYR A 117 -16.59 -6.42 2.21
CA TYR A 117 -16.12 -7.76 1.83
C TYR A 117 -16.01 -7.93 0.32
N ASP A 118 -15.14 -8.83 -0.09
CA ASP A 118 -15.10 -9.37 -1.46
C ASP A 118 -15.47 -10.85 -1.45
N LEU A 119 -16.36 -11.27 -2.36
CA LEU A 119 -16.79 -12.67 -2.46
C LEU A 119 -15.74 -13.45 -3.26
N LEU A 120 -14.97 -14.29 -2.57
CA LEU A 120 -13.95 -15.13 -3.20
C LEU A 120 -14.52 -16.40 -3.86
N GLY A 121 -15.73 -16.82 -3.45
CA GLY A 121 -16.40 -17.98 -4.02
C GLY A 121 -17.30 -18.70 -3.03
N GLU A 122 -17.80 -19.85 -3.48
CA GLU A 122 -18.66 -20.74 -2.70
C GLU A 122 -18.01 -22.13 -2.62
N PHE A 123 -18.24 -22.83 -1.54
CA PHE A 123 -17.75 -24.20 -1.34
C PHE A 123 -18.71 -25.00 -0.45
N GLU A 124 -18.53 -26.31 -0.39
CA GLU A 124 -19.27 -27.19 0.49
C GLU A 124 -18.38 -27.65 1.66
N HIS A 125 -18.89 -27.54 2.87
CA HIS A 125 -18.24 -28.02 4.07
C HIS A 125 -19.27 -28.77 4.95
N GLU A 126 -18.99 -30.05 5.25
CA GLU A 126 -19.86 -30.93 6.03
C GLU A 126 -21.31 -30.97 5.51
N GLY A 127 -21.50 -31.01 4.17
CA GLY A 127 -22.82 -31.04 3.53
C GLY A 127 -23.58 -29.71 3.59
N ARG A 128 -22.91 -28.61 3.95
CA ARG A 128 -23.48 -27.26 3.98
C ARG A 128 -22.79 -26.37 2.97
N ARG A 129 -23.58 -25.60 2.25
CA ARG A 129 -23.08 -24.59 1.32
C ARG A 129 -22.55 -23.39 2.10
N MET A 130 -21.33 -22.97 1.81
CA MET A 130 -20.62 -21.90 2.50
C MET A 130 -20.16 -20.82 1.49
N LEU A 131 -20.07 -19.58 1.95
CA LEU A 131 -19.44 -18.46 1.26
C LEU A 131 -18.02 -18.31 1.78
N ARG A 132 -17.08 -18.07 0.87
CA ARG A 132 -15.71 -17.67 1.18
C ARG A 132 -15.58 -16.18 0.88
N LEU A 133 -15.24 -15.39 1.88
CA LEU A 133 -15.17 -13.92 1.80
C LEU A 133 -13.78 -13.43 2.20
N LEU A 134 -13.31 -12.40 1.53
CA LEU A 134 -12.24 -11.56 2.04
C LEU A 134 -12.90 -10.41 2.84
N LEU A 135 -12.93 -10.56 4.15
CA LEU A 135 -13.47 -9.53 5.06
C LEU A 135 -12.46 -8.40 5.23
N VAL A 136 -12.95 -7.18 5.16
CA VAL A 136 -12.22 -5.96 5.48
C VAL A 136 -12.93 -5.23 6.62
N ALA A 137 -12.16 -4.89 7.66
CA ALA A 137 -12.64 -4.07 8.77
C ALA A 137 -11.63 -2.96 9.07
N ALA A 138 -12.02 -1.72 8.94
CA ALA A 138 -11.19 -0.55 9.25
C ALA A 138 -11.79 0.20 10.46
N GLN A 139 -10.94 0.65 11.40
CA GLN A 139 -11.42 1.42 12.55
C GLN A 139 -12.06 2.73 12.08
N ARG A 140 -13.33 2.94 12.41
CA ARG A 140 -14.14 4.08 11.96
C ARG A 140 -13.50 5.44 12.29
N ALA A 141 -13.04 5.63 13.51
CA ALA A 141 -12.41 6.88 13.93
C ALA A 141 -11.20 7.27 13.07
N MET A 142 -10.40 6.30 12.63
CA MET A 142 -9.26 6.54 11.74
C MET A 142 -9.72 6.95 10.34
N VAL A 143 -10.76 6.29 9.82
CA VAL A 143 -11.35 6.62 8.52
C VAL A 143 -11.96 8.03 8.55
N ASP A 144 -12.70 8.35 9.61
CA ASP A 144 -13.36 9.65 9.78
C ASP A 144 -12.31 10.78 9.81
N GLN A 145 -11.21 10.64 10.54
CA GLN A 145 -10.12 11.63 10.58
C GLN A 145 -9.51 11.89 9.19
N LEU A 146 -9.29 10.83 8.40
CA LEU A 146 -8.80 10.97 7.03
C LEU A 146 -9.81 11.69 6.15
N VAL A 147 -11.08 11.30 6.22
CA VAL A 147 -12.17 11.90 5.44
C VAL A 147 -12.37 13.37 5.81
N GLU A 148 -12.34 13.70 7.10
CA GLU A 148 -12.45 15.09 7.58
C GLU A 148 -11.32 15.98 7.03
N ALA A 149 -10.07 15.55 7.05
CA ALA A 149 -8.95 16.30 6.48
C ALA A 149 -9.12 16.54 4.97
N VAL A 150 -9.61 15.53 4.25
CA VAL A 150 -9.87 15.61 2.80
C VAL A 150 -11.02 16.56 2.49
N LEU A 151 -12.12 16.50 3.26
CA LEU A 151 -13.26 17.41 3.13
C LEU A 151 -12.87 18.86 3.48
N ALA A 152 -12.05 19.06 4.53
CA ALA A 152 -11.52 20.38 4.89
C ALA A 152 -10.69 21.00 3.76
N ALA A 153 -9.98 20.17 2.98
CA ALA A 153 -9.27 20.59 1.77
C ALA A 153 -10.21 20.86 0.57
N LYS A 154 -11.54 20.81 0.77
CA LYS A 154 -12.56 20.97 -0.28
C LYS A 154 -12.46 19.92 -1.39
N LEU A 155 -12.02 18.72 -1.06
CA LEU A 155 -12.05 17.56 -1.93
C LEU A 155 -13.28 16.70 -1.62
N GLU A 156 -13.70 15.90 -2.59
CA GLU A 156 -14.90 15.06 -2.53
C GLU A 156 -14.49 13.59 -2.52
N PRO A 157 -14.46 12.90 -1.36
CA PRO A 157 -14.18 11.48 -1.31
C PRO A 157 -15.28 10.70 -2.04
N MET A 158 -14.90 9.97 -3.10
CA MET A 158 -15.82 9.14 -3.90
C MET A 158 -15.85 7.69 -3.42
N GLY A 159 -14.81 7.26 -2.74
CA GLY A 159 -14.68 5.94 -2.18
C GLY A 159 -13.40 5.78 -1.38
N LEU A 160 -13.41 4.76 -0.53
CA LEU A 160 -12.27 4.32 0.25
C LEU A 160 -11.89 2.91 -0.19
N ASP A 161 -10.61 2.67 -0.35
CA ASP A 161 -10.08 1.38 -0.81
C ASP A 161 -8.87 0.96 0.01
N LEU A 162 -8.52 -0.30 -0.05
CA LEU A 162 -7.32 -0.81 0.59
C LEU A 162 -6.07 -0.53 -0.24
N VAL A 163 -5.05 0.05 0.39
CA VAL A 163 -3.73 0.24 -0.24
C VAL A 163 -3.19 -1.06 -0.84
N PRO A 164 -3.22 -2.22 -0.15
CA PRO A 164 -2.81 -3.50 -0.74
C PRO A 164 -3.53 -3.86 -2.04
N LEU A 165 -4.84 -3.64 -2.13
CA LEU A 165 -5.60 -3.94 -3.35
C LEU A 165 -5.27 -2.97 -4.49
N ALA A 166 -5.07 -1.70 -4.16
CA ALA A 166 -4.61 -0.69 -5.11
C ALA A 166 -3.24 -1.07 -5.71
N LEU A 167 -2.32 -1.58 -4.89
CA LEU A 167 -1.01 -2.03 -5.34
C LEU A 167 -1.09 -3.20 -6.32
N VAL A 168 -1.92 -4.21 -6.05
CA VAL A 168 -2.14 -5.34 -6.99
C VAL A 168 -2.63 -4.81 -8.35
N ARG A 169 -3.53 -3.83 -8.36
CA ARG A 169 -4.02 -3.23 -9.62
C ARG A 169 -2.94 -2.41 -10.34
N ALA A 170 -2.08 -1.72 -9.58
CA ALA A 170 -1.07 -0.84 -10.17
C ALA A 170 0.14 -1.58 -10.73
N ILE A 171 0.61 -2.61 -10.04
CA ILE A 171 1.88 -3.26 -10.35
C ILE A 171 1.82 -4.79 -10.39
N GLY A 172 0.77 -5.42 -9.85
CA GLY A 172 0.63 -6.88 -9.86
C GLY A 172 0.40 -7.42 -11.27
N SER A 173 0.85 -8.64 -11.53
CA SER A 173 0.57 -9.35 -12.77
C SER A 173 -0.93 -9.73 -12.80
N GLY A 174 -1.71 -9.04 -13.63
CA GLY A 174 -3.10 -9.44 -13.88
C GLY A 174 -3.17 -10.59 -14.89
N ASP A 175 -4.39 -10.94 -15.33
CA ASP A 175 -4.64 -11.97 -16.37
C ASP A 175 -3.92 -11.74 -17.71
N ALA A 176 -3.31 -10.58 -17.92
CA ALA A 176 -2.68 -10.20 -19.17
C ALA A 176 -1.23 -10.69 -19.25
N GLY A 177 -1.02 -11.93 -19.67
CA GLY A 177 0.11 -12.25 -20.53
C GLY A 177 1.37 -12.84 -19.91
N MET A 178 1.39 -13.33 -18.68
CA MET A 178 2.38 -14.32 -18.26
C MET A 178 1.69 -15.66 -18.07
N ASP A 179 2.14 -16.67 -18.82
CA ASP A 179 1.83 -18.07 -18.58
C ASP A 179 2.45 -18.51 -17.25
N LEU A 180 1.85 -18.07 -16.14
CA LEU A 180 2.20 -18.49 -14.77
C LEU A 180 1.45 -19.80 -14.41
N GLU A 181 0.91 -20.51 -15.38
CA GLU A 181 0.31 -21.83 -15.13
C GLU A 181 1.34 -22.72 -14.42
N GLY A 182 1.13 -22.94 -13.13
CA GLY A 182 1.98 -23.78 -12.29
C GLY A 182 3.19 -23.11 -11.65
N GLN A 183 3.40 -21.78 -11.75
CA GLN A 183 4.56 -21.10 -11.17
C GLN A 183 4.37 -20.66 -9.71
N GLY A 184 3.15 -20.49 -9.22
CA GLY A 184 2.83 -20.05 -7.85
C GLY A 184 2.29 -18.62 -7.78
N ASP A 185 2.10 -18.14 -6.54
CA ASP A 185 1.52 -16.84 -6.26
C ASP A 185 2.55 -15.70 -6.42
N GLU A 186 2.05 -14.50 -6.63
CA GLU A 186 2.84 -13.27 -6.64
C GLU A 186 2.57 -12.47 -5.35
N ALA A 187 3.64 -11.93 -4.75
CA ALA A 187 3.53 -11.01 -3.64
C ALA A 187 3.95 -9.59 -4.04
N VAL A 188 3.16 -8.60 -3.66
CA VAL A 188 3.49 -7.18 -3.78
C VAL A 188 3.80 -6.63 -2.40
N ILE A 189 4.95 -5.97 -2.26
CA ILE A 189 5.44 -5.42 -1.01
C ILE A 189 5.70 -3.92 -1.21
N ASP A 190 4.89 -3.09 -0.57
CA ASP A 190 5.04 -1.64 -0.60
C ASP A 190 5.66 -1.16 0.71
N ILE A 191 6.90 -0.69 0.63
CA ILE A 191 7.69 -0.28 1.78
C ILE A 191 7.57 1.24 1.95
N GLY A 192 6.67 1.65 2.83
CA GLY A 192 6.51 3.05 3.21
C GLY A 192 7.53 3.50 4.27
N SER A 193 7.29 4.67 4.86
CA SER A 193 8.12 5.17 5.95
C SER A 193 7.84 4.46 7.27
N HIS A 194 6.57 4.41 7.69
CA HIS A 194 6.14 3.82 8.97
C HIS A 194 5.43 2.48 8.81
N VAL A 195 4.94 2.18 7.61
CA VAL A 195 4.09 1.03 7.35
C VAL A 195 4.57 0.33 6.09
N THR A 196 4.55 -1.00 6.12
CA THR A 196 4.77 -1.83 4.95
C THR A 196 3.54 -2.68 4.69
N ASN A 197 3.02 -2.58 3.48
CA ASN A 197 1.91 -3.38 3.01
C ASN A 197 2.42 -4.60 2.25
N ILE A 198 1.99 -5.79 2.64
CA ILE A 198 2.26 -7.05 1.97
C ILE A 198 0.94 -7.61 1.48
N VAL A 199 0.85 -7.89 0.19
CA VAL A 199 -0.31 -8.55 -0.40
C VAL A 199 0.16 -9.72 -1.27
N VAL A 200 -0.45 -10.88 -1.07
CA VAL A 200 -0.26 -12.03 -1.95
C VAL A 200 -1.51 -12.23 -2.78
N HIS A 201 -1.33 -12.46 -4.06
CA HIS A 201 -2.44 -12.68 -4.97
C HIS A 201 -2.11 -13.78 -5.99
N ASP A 202 -3.16 -14.40 -6.49
CA ASP A 202 -3.16 -15.30 -7.63
C ASP A 202 -3.90 -14.61 -8.78
N ARG A 203 -3.17 -14.20 -9.83
CA ARG A 203 -3.72 -13.55 -11.03
C ARG A 203 -4.69 -12.39 -10.72
N GLY A 204 -4.29 -11.50 -9.80
CA GLY A 204 -5.09 -10.35 -9.38
C GLY A 204 -6.11 -10.64 -8.28
N THR A 205 -6.41 -11.91 -7.98
CA THR A 205 -7.28 -12.27 -6.85
C THR A 205 -6.47 -12.28 -5.56
N THR A 206 -6.78 -11.38 -4.65
CA THR A 206 -6.09 -11.29 -3.35
C THR A 206 -6.35 -12.53 -2.49
N ARG A 207 -5.27 -13.11 -1.98
CA ARG A 207 -5.27 -14.29 -1.10
C ARG A 207 -4.87 -13.96 0.33
N PHE A 208 -4.00 -12.98 0.49
CA PHE A 208 -3.47 -12.63 1.80
C PHE A 208 -3.07 -11.16 1.83
N VAL A 209 -3.35 -10.51 2.96
CA VAL A 209 -2.90 -9.14 3.24
C VAL A 209 -2.29 -9.11 4.63
N ARG A 210 -1.13 -8.49 4.75
CA ARG A 210 -0.50 -8.17 6.02
C ARG A 210 0.06 -6.76 6.02
N ILE A 211 -0.20 -6.04 7.07
CA ILE A 211 0.29 -4.68 7.26
C ILE A 211 1.27 -4.69 8.44
N LEU A 212 2.53 -4.40 8.15
CA LEU A 212 3.58 -4.33 9.16
C LEU A 212 3.76 -2.88 9.64
N PRO A 213 3.85 -2.66 10.97
CA PRO A 213 4.16 -1.35 11.56
C PRO A 213 5.67 -1.07 11.52
N SER A 214 6.28 -1.23 10.37
CA SER A 214 7.72 -1.14 10.16
C SER A 214 7.98 -0.65 8.76
N GLY A 215 9.04 0.13 8.56
CA GLY A 215 9.39 0.68 7.25
C GLY A 215 10.70 1.45 7.24
N GLY A 216 10.84 2.36 6.27
CA GLY A 216 12.07 3.12 6.04
C GLY A 216 12.51 3.98 7.25
N ARG A 217 11.58 4.42 8.09
CA ARG A 217 11.90 5.21 9.29
C ARG A 217 12.66 4.40 10.33
N ASP A 218 12.40 3.12 10.49
CA ASP A 218 13.16 2.27 11.42
C ASP A 218 14.64 2.21 11.05
N ILE A 219 14.94 2.26 9.76
CA ILE A 219 16.30 2.31 9.24
C ILE A 219 16.94 3.67 9.54
N THR A 220 16.19 4.76 9.33
CA THR A 220 16.61 6.12 9.69
C THR A 220 16.97 6.19 11.18
N LEU A 221 16.11 5.68 12.06
CA LEU A 221 16.34 5.67 13.50
C LEU A 221 17.54 4.79 13.89
N ALA A 222 17.78 3.69 13.20
CA ALA A 222 18.96 2.85 13.45
C ALA A 222 20.26 3.61 13.07
N ILE A 223 20.27 4.32 11.97
CA ILE A 223 21.39 5.19 11.56
C ILE A 223 21.59 6.30 12.61
N ALA A 224 20.54 7.03 12.98
CA ALA A 224 20.61 8.12 13.95
C ALA A 224 21.25 7.68 15.26
N ARG A 225 20.81 6.52 15.80
CA ARG A 225 21.33 5.95 17.05
C ARG A 225 22.78 5.49 16.93
N SER A 226 23.16 4.82 15.85
CA SER A 226 24.50 4.27 15.67
C SER A 226 25.54 5.36 15.40
N SER A 227 25.12 6.45 14.73
CA SER A 227 26.01 7.54 14.31
C SER A 227 25.93 8.77 15.23
N GLY A 228 24.99 8.81 16.19
CA GLY A 228 24.81 9.93 17.11
C GLY A 228 24.36 11.24 16.41
N VAL A 229 23.61 11.13 15.31
CA VAL A 229 23.11 12.26 14.53
C VAL A 229 21.60 12.44 14.70
N THR A 230 21.06 13.59 14.25
CA THR A 230 19.60 13.80 14.25
C THR A 230 18.91 12.94 13.20
N ASP A 231 17.59 12.80 13.33
CA ASP A 231 16.76 12.00 12.40
C ASP A 231 16.84 12.56 10.96
N GLU A 232 16.91 13.90 10.82
CA GLU A 232 17.02 14.57 9.51
C GLU A 232 18.35 14.23 8.83
N VAL A 233 19.45 14.31 9.59
CA VAL A 233 20.78 13.93 9.09
C VAL A 233 20.84 12.46 8.74
N ALA A 234 20.27 11.60 9.58
CA ALA A 234 20.20 10.16 9.31
C ALA A 234 19.35 9.83 8.07
N GLU A 235 18.27 10.58 7.80
CA GLU A 235 17.46 10.41 6.60
C GLU A 235 18.25 10.82 5.35
N SER A 236 18.98 11.94 5.37
CA SER A 236 19.85 12.34 4.26
C SER A 236 20.95 11.30 4.01
N LEU A 237 21.60 10.80 5.06
CA LEU A 237 22.60 9.73 4.95
C LEU A 237 22.01 8.44 4.36
N LYS A 238 20.81 8.05 4.78
CA LYS A 238 20.10 6.90 4.23
C LYS A 238 19.83 7.01 2.73
N ARG A 239 19.58 8.24 2.26
CA ARG A 239 19.36 8.55 0.83
C ARG A 239 20.66 8.69 0.04
N GLY A 240 21.81 8.60 0.68
CA GLY A 240 23.10 8.84 0.04
C GLY A 240 23.38 10.32 -0.28
N GLU A 241 22.64 11.24 0.36
CA GLU A 241 22.86 12.68 0.18
C GLU A 241 24.13 13.11 0.91
N PRO A 242 24.94 14.03 0.32
CA PRO A 242 26.13 14.53 0.98
C PRO A 242 25.74 15.37 2.21
N VAL A 243 26.36 15.06 3.36
CA VAL A 243 26.15 15.78 4.61
C VAL A 243 27.53 16.27 5.10
N GLU A 244 27.65 17.58 5.37
CA GLU A 244 28.88 18.15 5.91
C GLU A 244 29.13 17.62 7.33
N GLY A 245 30.39 17.17 7.59
CA GLY A 245 30.72 16.55 8.87
C GLY A 245 30.08 15.18 9.11
N ALA A 246 29.64 14.52 8.04
CA ALA A 246 29.01 13.20 8.13
C ALA A 246 29.92 12.20 8.88
N PRO A 247 29.30 11.32 9.71
CA PRO A 247 30.01 10.17 10.29
C PRO A 247 30.46 9.22 9.18
N ASP A 248 31.29 8.24 9.57
CA ASP A 248 31.80 7.21 8.68
C ASP A 248 30.68 6.55 7.86
N LEU A 249 30.76 6.67 6.54
CA LEU A 249 29.79 6.11 5.61
C LEU A 249 29.69 4.59 5.70
N GLU A 250 30.78 3.89 5.99
CA GLU A 250 30.76 2.43 6.18
C GLU A 250 29.95 2.05 7.42
N GLN A 251 30.15 2.74 8.54
CA GLN A 251 29.41 2.52 9.77
C GLN A 251 27.91 2.81 9.56
N THR A 252 27.59 3.90 8.89
CA THR A 252 26.21 4.28 8.56
C THR A 252 25.53 3.21 7.68
N ARG A 253 26.23 2.76 6.64
CA ARG A 253 25.75 1.72 5.74
C ARG A 253 25.56 0.39 6.46
N ALA A 254 26.49 0.01 7.33
CA ALA A 254 26.39 -1.22 8.13
C ALA A 254 25.15 -1.20 9.05
N ALA A 255 24.89 -0.09 9.74
CA ALA A 255 23.71 0.09 10.58
C ALA A 255 22.41 0.01 9.78
N ALA A 256 22.36 0.67 8.59
CA ALA A 256 21.23 0.60 7.69
C ALA A 256 20.93 -0.83 7.23
N LEU A 257 21.96 -1.55 6.75
CA LEU A 257 21.82 -2.92 6.26
C LEU A 257 21.50 -3.91 7.38
N GLN A 258 22.02 -3.71 8.60
CA GLN A 258 21.66 -4.55 9.75
C GLN A 258 20.16 -4.42 10.08
N ARG A 259 19.62 -3.21 10.17
CA ARG A 259 18.18 -3.01 10.43
C ARG A 259 17.33 -3.48 9.24
N ALA A 260 17.76 -3.21 8.00
CA ALA A 260 17.10 -3.72 6.80
C ALA A 260 17.05 -5.25 6.78
N SER A 261 18.12 -5.94 7.24
CA SER A 261 18.14 -7.39 7.35
C SER A 261 17.05 -7.94 8.29
N GLN A 262 16.85 -7.32 9.45
CA GLN A 262 15.78 -7.69 10.39
C GLN A 262 14.40 -7.43 9.78
N PHE A 263 14.23 -6.30 9.10
CA PHE A 263 13.01 -5.96 8.40
C PHE A 263 12.66 -6.97 7.30
N VAL A 264 13.64 -7.42 6.51
CA VAL A 264 13.42 -8.47 5.49
C VAL A 264 13.06 -9.81 6.15
N ASP A 265 13.57 -10.12 7.35
CA ASP A 265 13.15 -11.30 8.11
C ASP A 265 11.68 -11.22 8.55
N GLU A 266 11.18 -10.02 8.90
CA GLU A 266 9.76 -9.80 9.21
C GLU A 266 8.87 -10.04 7.95
N ILE A 267 9.31 -9.57 6.77
CA ILE A 267 8.64 -9.84 5.50
C ILE A 267 8.64 -11.34 5.22
N ARG A 268 9.80 -12.00 5.29
CA ARG A 268 9.92 -13.43 5.05
C ARG A 268 8.99 -14.24 5.95
N SER A 269 8.99 -13.95 7.25
CA SER A 269 8.10 -14.63 8.21
C SER A 269 6.61 -14.46 7.87
N SER A 270 6.24 -13.31 7.28
CA SER A 270 4.87 -13.05 6.83
C SER A 270 4.48 -13.93 5.65
N LEU A 271 5.41 -14.11 4.70
CA LEU A 271 5.21 -14.95 3.52
C LEU A 271 5.23 -16.44 3.88
N GLU A 272 6.10 -16.87 4.79
CA GLU A 272 6.14 -18.23 5.32
C GLU A 272 4.83 -18.58 6.06
N PHE A 273 4.27 -17.63 6.81
CA PHE A 273 2.97 -17.81 7.46
C PHE A 273 1.86 -18.03 6.43
N TYR A 274 1.82 -17.24 5.35
CA TYR A 274 0.88 -17.45 4.25
C TYR A 274 1.01 -18.86 3.67
N SER A 275 2.24 -19.27 3.30
CA SER A 275 2.50 -20.58 2.71
C SER A 275 2.08 -21.73 3.63
N ALA A 276 2.32 -21.60 4.93
CA ALA A 276 1.95 -22.62 5.92
C ALA A 276 0.42 -22.77 6.05
N GLN A 277 -0.33 -21.69 5.96
CA GLN A 277 -1.80 -21.73 6.02
C GLN A 277 -2.46 -22.20 4.73
N ASN A 278 -1.78 -22.10 3.59
CA ASN A 278 -2.32 -22.42 2.27
C ASN A 278 -1.68 -23.69 1.65
N GLN A 279 -1.55 -24.76 2.44
CA GLN A 279 -1.08 -26.09 2.02
C GLN A 279 0.29 -26.06 1.32
N GLY A 280 1.17 -25.15 1.75
CA GLY A 280 2.50 -24.99 1.15
C GLY A 280 2.49 -24.21 -0.17
N ALA A 281 1.49 -23.34 -0.38
CA ALA A 281 1.45 -22.43 -1.53
C ALA A 281 2.81 -21.73 -1.70
N ARG A 282 3.33 -21.77 -2.93
CA ARG A 282 4.64 -21.20 -3.27
C ARG A 282 4.45 -19.77 -3.77
N ILE A 283 5.22 -18.85 -3.22
CA ILE A 283 5.37 -17.51 -3.79
C ILE A 283 6.51 -17.59 -4.80
N ALA A 284 6.18 -17.38 -6.08
CA ALA A 284 7.13 -17.45 -7.16
C ALA A 284 7.84 -16.12 -7.41
N ARG A 285 7.13 -14.99 -7.20
CA ARG A 285 7.61 -13.65 -7.54
C ARG A 285 7.28 -12.64 -6.44
N LEU A 286 8.21 -11.70 -6.22
CA LEU A 286 8.03 -10.54 -5.33
C LEU A 286 8.22 -9.25 -6.12
N LEU A 287 7.24 -8.37 -6.04
CA LEU A 287 7.32 -7.01 -6.56
C LEU A 287 7.51 -6.04 -5.40
N ILE A 288 8.62 -5.31 -5.39
CA ILE A 288 8.97 -4.38 -4.31
C ILE A 288 8.71 -2.94 -4.77
N SER A 289 7.92 -2.19 -4.00
CA SER A 289 7.51 -0.81 -4.26
C SER A 289 7.65 0.06 -3.01
N GLY A 290 7.24 1.32 -3.11
CA GLY A 290 7.31 2.31 -2.04
C GLY A 290 8.65 3.02 -1.91
N GLY A 291 8.66 4.12 -1.17
CA GLY A 291 9.86 4.94 -0.98
C GLY A 291 11.02 4.21 -0.29
N GLY A 292 10.71 3.25 0.59
CA GLY A 292 11.71 2.41 1.26
C GLY A 292 12.42 1.43 0.34
N SER A 293 11.82 1.08 -0.81
CA SER A 293 12.43 0.20 -1.80
C SER A 293 13.69 0.79 -2.46
N LYS A 294 13.90 2.10 -2.32
CA LYS A 294 15.05 2.83 -2.85
C LYS A 294 16.32 2.67 -2.01
N LEU A 295 16.23 2.03 -0.84
CA LEU A 295 17.42 1.79 -0.01
C LEU A 295 18.42 0.93 -0.76
N ASP A 296 19.66 1.42 -0.84
CA ASP A 296 20.78 0.72 -1.46
C ASP A 296 21.01 -0.65 -0.81
N GLY A 297 21.12 -1.69 -1.63
CA GLY A 297 21.34 -3.07 -1.18
C GLY A 297 20.11 -3.78 -0.62
N LEU A 298 18.92 -3.13 -0.59
CA LEU A 298 17.71 -3.78 -0.06
C LEU A 298 17.22 -4.91 -0.98
N LEU A 299 17.22 -4.68 -2.29
CA LEU A 299 16.75 -5.67 -3.27
C LEU A 299 17.59 -6.94 -3.22
N GLU A 300 18.92 -6.78 -3.18
CA GLU A 300 19.88 -7.87 -3.06
C GLU A 300 19.70 -8.64 -1.74
N LEU A 301 19.38 -7.92 -0.68
CA LEU A 301 19.12 -8.51 0.63
C LEU A 301 17.83 -9.33 0.63
N VAL A 302 16.76 -8.83 0.01
CA VAL A 302 15.50 -9.56 -0.18
C VAL A 302 15.74 -10.81 -1.02
N GLN A 303 16.41 -10.68 -2.16
CA GLN A 303 16.73 -11.78 -3.08
C GLN A 303 17.57 -12.88 -2.43
N LYS A 304 18.48 -12.49 -1.53
CA LYS A 304 19.31 -13.44 -0.76
C LYS A 304 18.50 -14.21 0.29
N LYS A 305 17.48 -13.61 0.89
CA LYS A 305 16.75 -14.15 2.05
C LYS A 305 15.45 -14.86 1.69
N ILE A 306 14.84 -14.50 0.57
CA ILE A 306 13.52 -15.01 0.17
C ILE A 306 13.67 -15.78 -1.15
N PRO A 307 13.27 -17.07 -1.18
CA PRO A 307 13.46 -17.93 -2.37
C PRO A 307 12.37 -17.68 -3.42
N ALA A 308 12.34 -16.48 -3.99
CA ALA A 308 11.43 -16.06 -5.05
C ALA A 308 12.15 -15.14 -6.03
N GLU A 309 11.62 -14.95 -7.22
CA GLU A 309 12.10 -13.95 -8.15
C GLU A 309 11.73 -12.55 -7.60
N VAL A 310 12.72 -11.67 -7.43
CA VAL A 310 12.52 -10.36 -6.82
C VAL A 310 12.76 -9.27 -7.87
N GLU A 311 11.74 -8.42 -8.06
CA GLU A 311 11.79 -7.31 -9.00
C GLU A 311 11.26 -6.02 -8.38
N ARG A 312 11.58 -4.89 -9.00
CA ARG A 312 10.93 -3.61 -8.67
C ARG A 312 9.55 -3.56 -9.31
N GLY A 313 8.55 -3.14 -8.55
CA GLY A 313 7.21 -2.88 -9.09
C GLY A 313 7.25 -1.73 -10.09
N ALA A 314 6.78 -1.99 -11.32
CA ALA A 314 6.84 -1.06 -12.43
C ALA A 314 5.43 -0.59 -12.82
N VAL A 315 4.99 0.50 -12.20
CA VAL A 315 3.65 1.10 -12.44
C VAL A 315 3.46 1.48 -13.90
N PHE A 316 4.47 2.11 -14.50
CA PHE A 316 4.36 2.65 -15.85
C PHE A 316 4.44 1.61 -16.97
N GLN A 317 4.83 0.38 -16.64
CA GLN A 317 4.67 -0.75 -17.56
C GLN A 317 3.19 -1.17 -17.69
N ARG A 318 2.43 -1.06 -16.61
CA ARG A 318 1.00 -1.44 -16.58
C ARG A 318 0.07 -0.27 -16.88
N ILE A 319 0.39 0.92 -16.38
CA ILE A 319 -0.36 2.17 -16.57
C ILE A 319 0.60 3.17 -17.19
N PRO A 320 0.73 3.22 -18.53
CA PRO A 320 1.69 4.10 -19.17
C PRO A 320 1.61 5.55 -18.70
N SER A 321 2.75 6.25 -18.67
CA SER A 321 2.82 7.64 -18.23
C SER A 321 2.81 8.61 -19.41
N GLN A 322 2.05 9.69 -19.27
CA GLN A 322 2.11 10.91 -20.13
C GLN A 322 2.64 12.12 -19.35
N LEU A 323 3.29 11.88 -18.22
CA LEU A 323 3.91 12.95 -17.44
C LEU A 323 5.09 13.55 -18.22
N ALA A 324 5.16 14.89 -18.23
CA ALA A 324 6.27 15.60 -18.88
C ALA A 324 7.51 15.63 -17.96
N LEU A 325 8.08 14.45 -17.66
CA LEU A 325 9.23 14.24 -16.81
C LEU A 325 10.35 13.55 -17.62
N SER A 326 11.62 13.73 -17.20
CA SER A 326 12.72 12.91 -17.71
C SER A 326 12.59 11.46 -17.28
N ASP A 327 13.29 10.54 -17.96
CA ASP A 327 13.30 9.12 -17.62
C ASP A 327 13.78 8.88 -16.18
N GLU A 328 14.80 9.65 -15.72
CA GLU A 328 15.28 9.58 -14.34
C GLU A 328 14.22 10.03 -13.34
N ALA A 329 13.50 11.14 -13.63
CA ALA A 329 12.43 11.63 -12.77
C ALA A 329 11.23 10.69 -12.75
N LEU A 330 10.93 10.00 -13.86
CA LEU A 330 9.92 8.95 -13.91
C LEU A 330 10.33 7.74 -13.06
N ALA A 331 11.57 7.27 -13.18
CA ALA A 331 12.10 6.16 -12.37
C ALA A 331 12.08 6.49 -10.86
N GLU A 332 12.36 7.75 -10.51
CA GLU A 332 12.27 8.24 -9.13
C GLU A 332 10.83 8.32 -8.62
N ALA A 333 9.87 8.71 -9.45
CA ALA A 333 8.48 8.85 -9.09
C ALA A 333 7.73 7.50 -9.02
N GLU A 334 8.11 6.55 -9.86
CA GLU A 334 7.39 5.29 -10.07
C GLU A 334 7.10 4.52 -8.78
N PRO A 335 8.06 4.21 -7.89
CA PRO A 335 7.80 3.43 -6.69
C PRO A 335 6.85 4.13 -5.71
N VAL A 336 6.80 5.45 -5.70
CA VAL A 336 6.00 6.22 -4.75
C VAL A 336 4.61 6.61 -5.30
N LEU A 337 4.36 6.39 -6.59
CA LEU A 337 3.07 6.65 -7.23
C LEU A 337 2.17 5.40 -7.33
N ALA A 338 2.69 4.22 -7.01
CA ALA A 338 1.96 2.96 -7.15
C ALA A 338 0.60 2.97 -6.44
N VAL A 339 0.55 3.43 -5.20
CA VAL A 339 -0.69 3.51 -4.43
C VAL A 339 -1.68 4.47 -5.09
N ALA A 340 -1.27 5.72 -5.37
CA ALA A 340 -2.15 6.73 -5.94
C ALA A 340 -2.67 6.32 -7.34
N ALA A 341 -1.81 5.73 -8.19
CA ALA A 341 -2.20 5.22 -9.49
C ALA A 341 -3.20 4.05 -9.37
N GLY A 342 -2.93 3.11 -8.47
CA GLY A 342 -3.81 1.97 -8.21
C GLY A 342 -5.18 2.36 -7.66
N LEU A 343 -5.25 3.38 -6.80
CA LEU A 343 -6.50 3.95 -6.31
C LEU A 343 -7.31 4.61 -7.45
N ALA A 344 -6.64 5.28 -8.40
CA ALA A 344 -7.30 5.91 -9.53
C ALA A 344 -7.93 4.90 -10.52
N ILE A 345 -7.41 3.67 -10.57
CA ILE A 345 -7.99 2.58 -11.40
C ILE A 345 -8.90 1.67 -10.59
N SER A 346 -9.16 1.94 -9.31
CA SER A 346 -10.15 1.20 -8.53
C SER A 346 -11.52 1.38 -9.18
N GLY A 347 -12.15 0.33 -9.52
CA GLY A 347 -13.33 0.44 -10.35
C GLY A 347 -14.31 -0.67 -10.27
N ARG A 348 -14.74 -1.15 -9.14
CA ARG A 348 -16.11 -1.66 -9.05
C ARG A 348 -16.92 -0.65 -8.25
N THR A 349 -17.72 0.17 -8.94
CA THR A 349 -18.95 0.68 -8.36
C THR A 349 -19.83 -0.54 -8.19
N SER A 350 -19.88 -1.05 -6.96
CA SER A 350 -20.92 -2.00 -6.54
C SER A 350 -22.29 -1.38 -6.66
#